data_c0b67a60bf44ddd60a3ba7a7c9cebe03
#
_entry.id   c0b67a60bf44ddd60a3ba7a7c9cebe03
#
_cell.length_a   1.000
_cell.length_b   1.000
_cell.length_c   1.000
_cell.angle_alpha   90.00
_cell.angle_beta   90.00
_cell.angle_gamma   90.00
#
_symmetry.space_group_name_H-M   'P 1'
#
loop_
_entity.id
_entity.type
_entity.pdbx_description
1 polymer ?
#
loop_
_entity_poly.entity_id
_entity_poly.type
_entity_poly.pdbx_seq_one_letter_code
_entity_poly.pdbx_strand_id
1 'polypeptide(L)'
;PQLCGAENPNDVFTSRELDSVILPRLKPVAEELKIACSKYAEDKGLEDIESLRKDRTPRYAAAVASVSLRGKSWTLKQPHMSLAEFASAMEPFLTEETNRDESSARSHGMLEPVVSALGKAALAPEDLDMVLFIGGSSENPIVRQAIDRHVGRFVDCVAPRDMRSHVSQGAAINSFFLHGLGYTPIRPITSEDILVVTRDGGHELVLRAGSSVPSSDINVTEFVVDRDDQDLIELPFCVSNRSKLLGVITLEPPAPGPFEKNCKIRVSCKITADKLLDIRVNVGGRASRSQIMNPLANHALSGTDKAMFQAEQALNTAILKGRGRPSPAAAIAYARSAMNAGQWRKAAEMFEAAEQLNPGTDHAMSINYCYASA
;
A
#
# COMPACT_ATOMS: atom_id res chain seq x y z
N PRO A 1 -17.67 -21.94 -4.91
CA PRO A 1 -18.35 -23.19 -5.32
C PRO A 1 -19.64 -23.48 -4.53
N GLN A 2 -19.63 -23.54 -3.21
CA GLN A 2 -20.80 -23.87 -2.38
C GLN A 2 -22.01 -22.95 -2.57
N LEU A 3 -21.80 -21.69 -2.96
CA LEU A 3 -22.88 -20.72 -3.20
C LEU A 3 -23.58 -20.96 -4.55
N CYS A 4 -22.85 -21.26 -5.60
CA CYS A 4 -23.34 -21.34 -6.98
C CYS A 4 -23.45 -22.77 -7.53
N GLY A 5 -22.86 -23.76 -6.86
CA GLY A 5 -22.83 -25.14 -7.29
C GLY A 5 -21.89 -25.43 -8.47
N ALA A 6 -21.06 -24.46 -8.87
CA ALA A 6 -20.04 -24.61 -9.91
C ALA A 6 -18.66 -24.77 -9.27
N GLU A 7 -17.78 -25.59 -9.86
CA GLU A 7 -16.40 -25.73 -9.37
C GLU A 7 -15.64 -24.40 -9.44
N ASN A 8 -15.77 -23.71 -10.57
CA ASN A 8 -15.19 -22.38 -10.75
C ASN A 8 -16.28 -21.30 -10.64
N PRO A 9 -16.27 -20.43 -9.61
CA PRO A 9 -17.23 -19.35 -9.48
C PRO A 9 -17.23 -18.36 -10.66
N ASN A 10 -16.12 -18.21 -11.39
CA ASN A 10 -16.03 -17.34 -12.57
C ASN A 10 -16.90 -17.81 -13.76
N ASP A 11 -17.34 -19.07 -13.77
CA ASP A 11 -18.25 -19.59 -14.78
C ASP A 11 -19.69 -19.06 -14.59
N VAL A 12 -20.01 -18.56 -13.38
CA VAL A 12 -21.34 -18.07 -12.99
C VAL A 12 -21.35 -16.55 -12.77
N PHE A 13 -20.27 -16.01 -12.20
CA PHE A 13 -20.14 -14.62 -11.82
C PHE A 13 -18.95 -13.96 -12.52
N THR A 14 -19.07 -12.69 -12.85
CA THR A 14 -17.94 -11.90 -13.34
C THR A 14 -16.97 -11.59 -12.19
N SER A 15 -15.69 -11.36 -12.49
CA SER A 15 -14.68 -10.99 -11.49
C SER A 15 -15.13 -9.75 -10.68
N ARG A 16 -15.73 -8.75 -11.33
CA ARG A 16 -16.27 -7.57 -10.65
C ARG A 16 -17.39 -7.92 -9.66
N GLU A 17 -18.30 -8.82 -10.02
CA GLU A 17 -19.38 -9.27 -9.12
C GLU A 17 -18.83 -10.06 -7.93
N LEU A 18 -17.83 -10.91 -8.18
CA LEU A 18 -17.12 -11.61 -7.11
C LEU A 18 -16.50 -10.62 -6.12
N ASP A 19 -15.69 -9.70 -6.61
CA ASP A 19 -14.89 -8.80 -5.75
C ASP A 19 -15.75 -7.74 -5.04
N SER A 20 -16.75 -7.17 -5.72
CA SER A 20 -17.51 -6.04 -5.19
C SER A 20 -18.80 -6.42 -4.45
N VAL A 21 -19.36 -7.60 -4.71
CA VAL A 21 -20.68 -7.98 -4.16
C VAL A 21 -20.60 -9.28 -3.37
N ILE A 22 -20.03 -10.35 -3.94
CA ILE A 22 -20.13 -11.69 -3.36
C ILE A 22 -19.13 -11.87 -2.23
N LEU A 23 -17.83 -11.65 -2.47
CA LEU A 23 -16.78 -11.86 -1.47
C LEU A 23 -16.96 -11.01 -0.22
N PRO A 24 -17.35 -9.70 -0.29
CA PRO A 24 -17.62 -8.94 0.92
C PRO A 24 -18.74 -9.54 1.80
N ARG A 25 -19.75 -10.15 1.18
CA ARG A 25 -20.86 -10.79 1.90
C ARG A 25 -20.48 -12.15 2.49
N LEU A 26 -19.49 -12.85 1.89
CA LEU A 26 -19.01 -14.14 2.38
C LEU A 26 -17.90 -14.01 3.44
N LYS A 27 -17.27 -12.85 3.59
CA LYS A 27 -16.20 -12.65 4.57
C LYS A 27 -16.56 -13.12 6.00
N PRO A 28 -17.72 -12.78 6.58
CA PRO A 28 -18.07 -13.24 7.93
C PRO A 28 -18.13 -14.78 8.02
N VAL A 29 -18.66 -15.43 6.99
CA VAL A 29 -18.74 -16.89 6.92
C VAL A 29 -17.36 -17.52 6.86
N ALA A 30 -16.48 -16.97 6.01
CA ALA A 30 -15.10 -17.43 5.87
C ALA A 30 -14.32 -17.24 7.19
N GLU A 31 -14.53 -16.13 7.88
CA GLU A 31 -13.90 -15.86 9.18
C GLU A 31 -14.36 -16.86 10.24
N GLU A 32 -15.65 -17.18 10.29
CA GLU A 32 -16.18 -18.17 11.22
C GLU A 32 -15.62 -19.57 10.94
N LEU A 33 -15.54 -19.99 9.68
CA LEU A 33 -14.92 -21.25 9.28
C LEU A 33 -13.44 -21.31 9.63
N LYS A 34 -12.71 -20.23 9.38
CA LYS A 34 -11.29 -20.12 9.75
C LYS A 34 -11.11 -20.30 11.27
N ILE A 35 -11.93 -19.63 12.08
CA ILE A 35 -11.90 -19.74 13.54
C ILE A 35 -12.21 -21.18 13.98
N ALA A 36 -13.25 -21.79 13.42
CA ALA A 36 -13.63 -23.16 13.75
C ALA A 36 -12.52 -24.16 13.41
N CYS A 37 -11.87 -24.04 12.24
CA CYS A 37 -10.74 -24.87 11.85
C CYS A 37 -9.53 -24.66 12.76
N SER A 38 -9.18 -23.39 13.04
CA SER A 38 -8.03 -23.05 13.91
C SER A 38 -8.21 -23.58 15.32
N LYS A 39 -9.42 -23.40 15.90
CA LYS A 39 -9.73 -23.88 17.23
C LYS A 39 -9.67 -25.41 17.32
N TYR A 40 -10.23 -26.08 16.34
CA TYR A 40 -10.13 -27.54 16.31
C TYR A 40 -8.70 -28.04 16.16
N ALA A 41 -7.89 -27.38 15.34
CA ALA A 41 -6.47 -27.69 15.19
C ALA A 41 -5.73 -27.55 16.52
N GLU A 42 -5.99 -26.45 17.26
CA GLU A 42 -5.44 -26.20 18.60
C GLU A 42 -5.86 -27.28 19.59
N ASP A 43 -7.18 -27.59 19.68
CA ASP A 43 -7.74 -28.59 20.60
C ASP A 43 -7.18 -30.01 20.34
N LYS A 44 -6.74 -30.28 19.10
CA LYS A 44 -6.17 -31.57 18.68
C LYS A 44 -4.65 -31.60 18.61
N GLY A 45 -3.99 -30.48 18.87
CA GLY A 45 -2.53 -30.36 18.74
C GLY A 45 -2.04 -30.55 17.30
N LEU A 46 -2.81 -30.09 16.31
CA LEU A 46 -2.43 -30.13 14.90
C LEU A 46 -1.75 -28.82 14.52
N GLU A 47 -0.44 -28.85 14.45
CA GLU A 47 0.38 -27.63 14.31
C GLU A 47 1.01 -27.47 12.91
N ASP A 48 0.91 -28.45 12.02
CA ASP A 48 1.49 -28.42 10.70
C ASP A 48 0.49 -28.75 9.58
N ILE A 49 0.82 -28.30 8.36
CA ILE A 49 -0.01 -28.48 7.16
C ILE A 49 -0.30 -29.95 6.86
N GLU A 50 0.68 -30.83 7.05
CA GLU A 50 0.55 -32.25 6.73
C GLU A 50 -0.40 -32.97 7.72
N SER A 51 -0.40 -32.60 8.97
CA SER A 51 -1.35 -33.12 9.95
C SER A 51 -2.78 -32.66 9.65
N LEU A 52 -2.98 -31.40 9.23
CA LEU A 52 -4.27 -30.89 8.80
C LEU A 52 -4.81 -31.60 7.56
N ARG A 53 -3.97 -31.91 6.58
CA ARG A 53 -4.38 -32.58 5.34
C ARG A 53 -4.96 -33.97 5.54
N LYS A 54 -4.63 -34.62 6.63
CA LYS A 54 -5.12 -35.97 6.97
C LYS A 54 -6.57 -35.94 7.48
N ASP A 55 -6.99 -34.86 8.11
CA ASP A 55 -8.35 -34.72 8.64
C ASP A 55 -9.27 -34.06 7.59
N ARG A 56 -10.20 -34.83 7.08
CA ARG A 56 -11.19 -34.40 6.08
C ARG A 56 -12.57 -34.12 6.65
N THR A 57 -12.73 -34.20 7.96
CA THR A 57 -14.01 -33.94 8.63
C THR A 57 -14.39 -32.48 8.46
N PRO A 58 -15.56 -32.14 7.91
CA PRO A 58 -15.94 -30.76 7.71
C PRO A 58 -16.25 -30.06 9.03
N ARG A 59 -15.94 -28.78 9.09
CA ARG A 59 -16.34 -27.80 10.10
C ARG A 59 -17.38 -26.89 9.46
N TYR A 60 -18.40 -26.55 10.22
CA TYR A 60 -19.51 -25.74 9.71
C TYR A 60 -19.50 -24.36 10.38
N ALA A 61 -19.84 -23.35 9.59
CA ALA A 61 -20.17 -22.05 10.14
C ALA A 61 -21.68 -22.00 10.46
N ALA A 62 -22.02 -21.33 11.53
CA ALA A 62 -23.41 -21.04 11.87
C ALA A 62 -23.99 -19.89 11.03
N ALA A 63 -23.13 -18.98 10.58
CA ALA A 63 -23.54 -17.86 9.76
C ALA A 63 -24.03 -18.30 8.38
N VAL A 64 -25.20 -17.79 8.00
CA VAL A 64 -25.79 -17.97 6.69
C VAL A 64 -25.60 -16.68 5.88
N ALA A 65 -25.09 -16.79 4.66
CA ALA A 65 -24.95 -15.63 3.77
C ALA A 65 -25.94 -15.72 2.62
N SER A 66 -26.61 -14.62 2.34
CA SER A 66 -27.44 -14.43 1.15
C SER A 66 -26.97 -13.25 0.35
N VAL A 67 -26.88 -13.42 -0.97
CA VAL A 67 -26.45 -12.40 -1.92
C VAL A 67 -27.51 -12.24 -3.00
N SER A 68 -28.06 -11.07 -3.17
CA SER A 68 -28.96 -10.73 -4.27
C SER A 68 -28.18 -10.18 -5.45
N LEU A 69 -28.24 -10.84 -6.59
CA LEU A 69 -27.54 -10.46 -7.80
C LEU A 69 -28.38 -10.78 -9.05
N ARG A 70 -28.49 -9.85 -9.98
CA ARG A 70 -29.26 -10.00 -11.24
C ARG A 70 -30.70 -10.46 -10.99
N GLY A 71 -31.37 -9.93 -9.96
CA GLY A 71 -32.74 -10.30 -9.60
C GLY A 71 -32.92 -11.70 -8.99
N LYS A 72 -31.81 -12.43 -8.77
CA LYS A 72 -31.80 -13.74 -8.15
C LYS A 72 -31.16 -13.66 -6.75
N SER A 73 -31.73 -14.39 -5.78
CA SER A 73 -31.13 -14.54 -4.46
C SER A 73 -30.34 -15.86 -4.38
N TRP A 74 -29.09 -15.74 -4.00
CA TRP A 74 -28.17 -16.85 -3.78
C TRP A 74 -27.96 -17.04 -2.29
N THR A 75 -28.26 -18.21 -1.76
CA THR A 75 -28.15 -18.48 -0.33
C THR A 75 -27.21 -19.64 -0.05
N LEU A 76 -26.22 -19.39 0.78
CA LEU A 76 -25.28 -20.38 1.29
C LEU A 76 -25.87 -20.96 2.58
N LYS A 77 -26.44 -22.17 2.49
CA LYS A 77 -27.24 -22.76 3.58
C LYS A 77 -26.41 -23.48 4.64
N GLN A 78 -25.38 -24.18 4.25
CA GLN A 78 -24.52 -24.95 5.15
C GLN A 78 -23.05 -24.78 4.75
N PRO A 79 -22.51 -23.59 5.01
CA PRO A 79 -21.10 -23.36 4.71
C PRO A 79 -20.22 -24.28 5.55
N HIS A 80 -19.29 -24.95 4.90
CA HIS A 80 -18.37 -25.86 5.56
C HIS A 80 -16.98 -25.80 4.94
N MET A 81 -16.00 -26.23 5.71
CA MET A 81 -14.60 -26.35 5.29
C MET A 81 -13.98 -27.52 6.07
N SER A 82 -13.29 -28.41 5.37
CA SER A 82 -12.44 -29.44 5.99
C SER A 82 -11.09 -28.84 6.37
N LEU A 83 -10.35 -29.50 7.26
CA LEU A 83 -8.99 -29.09 7.58
C LEU A 83 -8.05 -29.21 6.39
N ALA A 84 -8.29 -30.16 5.49
CA ALA A 84 -7.53 -30.30 4.24
C ALA A 84 -7.72 -29.08 3.32
N GLU A 85 -8.95 -28.57 3.18
CA GLU A 85 -9.23 -27.32 2.44
C GLU A 85 -8.64 -26.10 3.15
N PHE A 86 -8.72 -26.07 4.47
CA PHE A 86 -8.10 -25.02 5.28
C PHE A 86 -6.59 -25.00 5.11
N ALA A 87 -5.92 -26.16 5.15
CA ALA A 87 -4.49 -26.30 4.91
C ALA A 87 -4.10 -25.76 3.52
N SER A 88 -4.86 -26.11 2.48
CA SER A 88 -4.63 -25.64 1.12
C SER A 88 -4.82 -24.13 0.98
N ALA A 89 -5.76 -23.55 1.74
CA ALA A 89 -5.96 -22.11 1.77
C ALA A 89 -4.84 -21.36 2.54
N MET A 90 -4.27 -21.98 3.57
CA MET A 90 -3.22 -21.38 4.40
C MET A 90 -1.82 -21.50 3.78
N GLU A 91 -1.54 -22.58 3.06
CA GLU A 91 -0.20 -22.89 2.53
C GLU A 91 0.47 -21.73 1.77
N PRO A 92 -0.21 -21.00 0.85
CA PRO A 92 0.41 -19.88 0.14
C PRO A 92 0.90 -18.74 1.04
N PHE A 93 0.33 -18.61 2.25
CA PHE A 93 0.71 -17.57 3.21
C PHE A 93 1.87 -17.98 4.14
N LEU A 94 2.20 -19.27 4.18
CA LEU A 94 3.22 -19.82 5.09
C LEU A 94 4.60 -19.93 4.43
N THR A 95 4.70 -19.70 3.12
CA THR A 95 5.95 -19.78 2.38
C THR A 95 6.71 -18.45 2.41
N GLU A 96 8.05 -18.52 2.41
CA GLU A 96 8.92 -17.34 2.26
C GLU A 96 8.90 -16.79 0.82
N GLU A 97 8.55 -17.61 -0.15
CA GLU A 97 8.48 -17.22 -1.55
C GLU A 97 7.24 -16.36 -1.80
N THR A 98 7.47 -15.09 -2.06
CA THR A 98 6.51 -14.24 -2.75
C THR A 98 6.31 -14.80 -4.16
N ASN A 99 5.20 -15.47 -4.39
CA ASN A 99 4.78 -15.80 -5.76
C ASN A 99 4.59 -14.48 -6.52
N ARG A 100 5.64 -14.09 -7.26
CA ARG A 100 5.69 -12.88 -8.09
C ARG A 100 4.92 -13.05 -9.40
N ASP A 101 3.78 -13.69 -9.37
CA ASP A 101 2.91 -13.70 -10.52
C ASP A 101 2.20 -12.34 -10.59
N GLU A 102 2.66 -11.51 -11.53
CA GLU A 102 2.22 -10.11 -11.70
C GLU A 102 0.73 -9.99 -12.07
N SER A 103 0.03 -11.08 -12.30
CA SER A 103 -1.37 -11.12 -12.75
C SER A 103 -2.41 -11.45 -11.67
N SER A 104 -2.01 -11.93 -10.50
CA SER A 104 -2.91 -12.22 -9.39
C SER A 104 -2.69 -11.27 -8.23
N ALA A 105 -3.77 -10.90 -7.55
CA ALA A 105 -3.74 -10.09 -6.32
C ALA A 105 -2.66 -10.65 -5.39
N ARG A 106 -1.62 -9.85 -5.12
CA ARG A 106 -0.42 -10.22 -4.36
C ARG A 106 -0.81 -10.84 -3.02
N SER A 107 -0.71 -12.15 -2.90
CA SER A 107 -0.71 -12.80 -1.60
C SER A 107 0.69 -12.61 -1.01
N HIS A 108 0.83 -11.67 -0.11
CA HIS A 108 2.06 -11.53 0.66
C HIS A 108 2.13 -12.68 1.66
N GLY A 109 3.22 -13.44 1.65
CA GLY A 109 3.50 -14.43 2.69
C GLY A 109 3.53 -13.75 4.06
N MET A 110 3.06 -14.42 5.10
CA MET A 110 3.06 -13.87 6.46
C MET A 110 4.48 -13.71 7.03
N LEU A 111 5.47 -14.39 6.47
CA LEU A 111 6.88 -14.27 6.86
C LEU A 111 7.57 -13.04 6.24
N GLU A 112 7.07 -12.52 5.11
CA GLU A 112 7.66 -11.34 4.47
C GLU A 112 7.77 -10.11 5.40
N PRO A 113 6.74 -9.72 6.17
CA PRO A 113 6.88 -8.63 7.14
C PRO A 113 7.92 -8.90 8.23
N VAL A 114 8.09 -10.15 8.66
CA VAL A 114 9.10 -10.55 9.65
C VAL A 114 10.49 -10.37 9.07
N VAL A 115 10.75 -10.95 7.89
CA VAL A 115 12.03 -10.81 7.15
C VAL A 115 12.35 -9.34 6.88
N SER A 116 11.36 -8.57 6.43
CA SER A 116 11.54 -7.14 6.18
C SER A 116 11.88 -6.36 7.45
N ALA A 117 11.23 -6.67 8.58
CA ALA A 117 11.50 -6.01 9.86
C ALA A 117 12.91 -6.33 10.38
N LEU A 118 13.31 -7.59 10.34
CA LEU A 118 14.66 -8.03 10.71
C LEU A 118 15.73 -7.38 9.83
N GLY A 119 15.53 -7.37 8.51
CA GLY A 119 16.44 -6.73 7.57
C GLY A 119 16.60 -5.22 7.82
N LYS A 120 15.51 -4.51 8.16
CA LYS A 120 15.56 -3.08 8.53
C LYS A 120 16.30 -2.84 9.84
N ALA A 121 16.22 -3.78 10.78
CA ALA A 121 16.92 -3.72 12.05
C ALA A 121 18.39 -4.20 11.96
N ALA A 122 18.80 -4.74 10.81
CA ALA A 122 20.07 -5.43 10.61
C ALA A 122 20.28 -6.58 11.61
N LEU A 123 19.21 -7.31 11.91
CA LEU A 123 19.19 -8.48 12.80
C LEU A 123 18.95 -9.75 12.01
N ALA A 124 19.56 -10.84 12.46
CA ALA A 124 19.20 -12.19 12.05
C ALA A 124 18.08 -12.75 12.96
N PRO A 125 17.33 -13.77 12.54
CA PRO A 125 16.31 -14.39 13.39
C PRO A 125 16.86 -14.83 14.76
N GLU A 126 18.09 -15.32 14.80
CA GLU A 126 18.77 -15.80 16.01
C GLU A 126 19.16 -14.68 16.99
N ASP A 127 19.13 -13.41 16.55
CA ASP A 127 19.40 -12.26 17.40
C ASP A 127 18.18 -11.83 18.22
N LEU A 128 17.02 -12.48 18.02
CA LEU A 128 15.80 -12.21 18.76
C LEU A 128 15.85 -12.88 20.14
N ASP A 129 15.54 -12.14 21.19
CA ASP A 129 15.34 -12.69 22.53
C ASP A 129 14.00 -13.41 22.66
N MET A 130 12.95 -12.86 22.03
CA MET A 130 11.60 -13.39 22.17
C MET A 130 10.70 -12.99 21.00
N VAL A 131 9.75 -13.88 20.66
CA VAL A 131 8.58 -13.57 19.80
C VAL A 131 7.32 -13.65 20.66
N LEU A 132 6.57 -12.55 20.69
CA LEU A 132 5.31 -12.47 21.40
C LEU A 132 4.14 -12.53 20.41
N PHE A 133 3.28 -13.56 20.54
CA PHE A 133 2.08 -13.71 19.73
C PHE A 133 0.90 -12.94 20.34
N ILE A 134 0.34 -11.98 19.60
CA ILE A 134 -0.83 -11.20 20.00
C ILE A 134 -1.85 -11.10 18.86
N GLY A 135 -3.11 -10.85 19.21
CA GLY A 135 -4.19 -10.72 18.24
C GLY A 135 -4.81 -12.06 17.82
N GLY A 136 -6.02 -12.00 17.27
CA GLY A 136 -6.82 -13.20 16.96
C GLY A 136 -6.22 -14.11 15.90
N SER A 137 -5.41 -13.60 14.96
CA SER A 137 -4.76 -14.45 13.96
C SER A 137 -3.66 -15.32 14.56
N SER A 138 -3.07 -14.89 15.67
CA SER A 138 -2.06 -15.65 16.41
C SER A 138 -2.65 -16.84 17.23
N GLU A 139 -3.97 -16.93 17.34
CA GLU A 139 -4.63 -18.10 17.90
C GLU A 139 -4.54 -19.34 16.99
N ASN A 140 -4.20 -19.14 15.71
CA ASN A 140 -4.00 -20.24 14.78
C ASN A 140 -2.66 -20.94 15.05
N PRO A 141 -2.63 -22.21 15.44
CA PRO A 141 -1.39 -22.94 15.77
C PRO A 141 -0.45 -23.04 14.57
N ILE A 142 -0.99 -23.13 13.36
CA ILE A 142 -0.20 -23.21 12.14
C ILE A 142 0.62 -21.93 11.90
N VAL A 143 0.01 -20.78 12.22
CA VAL A 143 0.68 -19.47 12.14
C VAL A 143 1.83 -19.41 13.14
N ARG A 144 1.57 -19.82 14.39
CA ARG A 144 2.61 -19.82 15.43
C ARG A 144 3.76 -20.74 15.07
N GLN A 145 3.46 -21.95 14.62
CA GLN A 145 4.49 -22.90 14.25
C GLN A 145 5.32 -22.46 13.04
N ALA A 146 4.69 -21.80 12.04
CA ALA A 146 5.44 -21.27 10.90
C ALA A 146 6.44 -20.19 11.32
N ILE A 147 6.06 -19.31 12.23
CA ILE A 147 6.96 -18.30 12.80
C ILE A 147 8.04 -18.96 13.66
N ASP A 148 7.68 -19.88 14.55
CA ASP A 148 8.61 -20.61 15.42
C ASP A 148 9.71 -21.33 14.61
N ARG A 149 9.32 -22.00 13.53
CA ARG A 149 10.28 -22.63 12.61
C ARG A 149 11.21 -21.63 11.92
N HIS A 150 10.69 -20.44 11.58
CA HIS A 150 11.44 -19.42 10.87
C HIS A 150 12.47 -18.74 11.78
N VAL A 151 12.11 -18.43 13.04
CA VAL A 151 13.01 -17.78 13.98
C VAL A 151 13.98 -18.75 14.66
N GLY A 152 13.67 -20.04 14.66
CA GLY A 152 14.53 -21.09 15.19
C GLY A 152 14.32 -21.36 16.67
N ARG A 153 14.77 -22.52 17.10
CA ARG A 153 14.52 -23.10 18.43
C ARG A 153 15.20 -22.39 19.61
N PHE A 154 16.02 -21.41 19.36
CA PHE A 154 16.72 -20.66 20.41
C PHE A 154 16.00 -19.37 20.79
N VAL A 155 14.92 -19.05 20.11
CA VAL A 155 14.09 -17.87 20.36
C VAL A 155 12.84 -18.29 21.11
N ASP A 156 12.57 -17.66 22.26
CA ASP A 156 11.39 -17.94 23.06
C ASP A 156 10.11 -17.44 22.36
N CYS A 157 9.27 -18.37 21.93
CA CYS A 157 7.98 -18.07 21.31
C CYS A 157 6.85 -18.11 22.35
N VAL A 158 6.36 -16.95 22.77
CA VAL A 158 5.38 -16.80 23.84
C VAL A 158 3.99 -16.50 23.29
N ALA A 159 3.03 -17.37 23.57
CA ALA A 159 1.62 -17.19 23.27
C ALA A 159 0.82 -16.97 24.57
N PRO A 160 0.55 -15.72 24.98
CA PRO A 160 -0.16 -15.44 26.22
C PRO A 160 -1.62 -15.84 26.10
N ARG A 161 -2.26 -16.09 27.25
CA ARG A 161 -3.71 -16.29 27.29
C ARG A 161 -4.43 -15.03 26.82
N ASP A 162 -5.59 -15.20 26.16
CA ASP A 162 -6.44 -14.09 25.71
C ASP A 162 -5.74 -13.11 24.73
N MET A 163 -5.02 -13.66 23.76
CA MET A 163 -4.29 -12.89 22.75
C MET A 163 -5.12 -11.81 22.04
N ARG A 164 -6.45 -11.98 21.96
CA ARG A 164 -7.35 -11.01 21.30
C ARG A 164 -7.47 -9.69 22.04
N SER A 165 -7.45 -9.71 23.37
CA SER A 165 -7.65 -8.52 24.19
C SER A 165 -6.38 -7.72 24.43
N HIS A 166 -5.19 -8.28 24.20
CA HIS A 166 -3.91 -7.63 24.50
C HIS A 166 -3.74 -6.29 23.80
N VAL A 167 -4.18 -6.17 22.54
CA VAL A 167 -4.09 -4.90 21.79
C VAL A 167 -4.96 -3.82 22.44
N SER A 168 -6.20 -4.14 22.80
CA SER A 168 -7.13 -3.19 23.45
C SER A 168 -6.68 -2.85 24.87
N GLN A 169 -6.16 -3.82 25.62
CA GLN A 169 -5.58 -3.60 26.95
C GLN A 169 -4.36 -2.68 26.87
N GLY A 170 -3.44 -2.94 25.93
CA GLY A 170 -2.28 -2.10 25.69
C GLY A 170 -2.66 -0.67 25.28
N ALA A 171 -3.67 -0.52 24.44
CA ALA A 171 -4.19 0.79 24.06
C ALA A 171 -4.80 1.54 25.26
N ALA A 172 -5.56 0.85 26.13
CA ALA A 172 -6.11 1.44 27.35
C ALA A 172 -5.01 1.88 28.32
N ILE A 173 -3.99 1.06 28.53
CA ILE A 173 -2.83 1.36 29.37
C ILE A 173 -2.08 2.58 28.78
N ASN A 174 -1.80 2.60 27.48
CA ASN A 174 -1.13 3.73 26.84
C ASN A 174 -1.95 5.02 26.95
N SER A 175 -3.28 4.94 26.80
CA SER A 175 -4.19 6.08 26.99
C SER A 175 -4.13 6.62 28.42
N PHE A 176 -4.08 5.74 29.44
CA PHE A 176 -3.93 6.14 30.82
C PHE A 176 -2.60 6.86 31.08
N PHE A 177 -1.49 6.36 30.56
CA PHE A 177 -0.20 7.02 30.68
C PHE A 177 -0.20 8.40 29.98
N LEU A 178 -0.73 8.46 28.76
CA LEU A 178 -0.73 9.71 27.98
C LEU A 178 -1.64 10.78 28.60
N HIS A 179 -2.88 10.43 28.93
CA HIS A 179 -3.90 11.37 29.39
C HIS A 179 -3.98 11.51 30.91
N GLY A 180 -3.64 10.46 31.65
CA GLY A 180 -3.67 10.47 33.11
C GLY A 180 -2.37 10.94 33.73
N LEU A 181 -1.23 10.53 33.20
CA LEU A 181 0.09 10.83 33.75
C LEU A 181 0.92 11.83 32.93
N GLY A 182 0.43 12.20 31.75
CA GLY A 182 1.08 13.19 30.88
C GLY A 182 2.39 12.73 30.24
N TYR A 183 2.65 11.43 30.19
CA TYR A 183 3.81 10.89 29.52
C TYR A 183 3.47 9.63 28.71
N THR A 184 4.29 9.29 27.71
CA THR A 184 4.15 8.06 26.96
C THR A 184 5.35 7.14 27.14
N PRO A 185 5.15 5.86 27.57
CA PRO A 185 6.25 4.90 27.69
C PRO A 185 6.74 4.44 26.32
N ILE A 186 5.90 4.54 25.28
CA ILE A 186 6.25 4.17 23.91
C ILE A 186 6.65 5.43 23.16
N ARG A 187 7.87 5.45 22.62
CA ARG A 187 8.36 6.50 21.73
C ARG A 187 8.29 5.99 20.30
N PRO A 188 7.21 6.26 19.56
CA PRO A 188 7.12 5.83 18.18
C PRO A 188 8.17 6.56 17.33
N ILE A 189 8.64 5.87 16.30
CA ILE A 189 9.56 6.40 15.29
C ILE A 189 8.99 6.17 13.90
N THR A 190 9.51 6.90 12.91
CA THR A 190 9.20 6.65 11.50
C THR A 190 9.87 5.36 11.06
N SER A 191 9.13 4.49 10.38
CA SER A 191 9.66 3.20 9.91
C SER A 191 10.43 3.32 8.59
N GLU A 192 10.20 4.37 7.83
CA GLU A 192 10.71 4.53 6.47
C GLU A 192 11.06 5.99 6.20
N ASP A 193 12.00 6.20 5.25
CA ASP A 193 12.35 7.52 4.77
C ASP A 193 11.19 8.16 4.00
N ILE A 194 10.98 9.46 4.16
CA ILE A 194 10.06 10.24 3.35
C ILE A 194 10.88 11.09 2.39
N LEU A 195 10.59 10.95 1.11
CA LEU A 195 11.36 11.48 0.00
C LEU A 195 10.49 12.38 -0.87
N VAL A 196 11.09 13.39 -1.50
CA VAL A 196 10.51 14.12 -2.63
C VAL A 196 11.22 13.68 -3.91
N VAL A 197 10.46 13.36 -4.93
CA VAL A 197 11.00 13.00 -6.25
C VAL A 197 11.33 14.27 -7.01
N THR A 198 12.57 14.35 -7.49
CA THR A 198 13.06 15.47 -8.31
C THR A 198 12.89 15.18 -9.81
N ARG A 199 12.89 16.22 -10.63
CA ARG A 199 12.65 16.13 -12.09
C ARG A 199 13.64 15.23 -12.81
N ASP A 200 14.89 15.24 -12.40
CA ASP A 200 15.95 14.37 -12.93
C ASP A 200 15.75 12.87 -12.60
N GLY A 201 14.62 12.55 -11.96
CA GLY A 201 14.34 11.21 -11.46
C GLY A 201 15.14 10.86 -10.20
N GLY A 202 15.88 11.81 -9.60
CA GLY A 202 16.48 11.73 -8.28
C GLY A 202 15.42 11.73 -7.17
N HIS A 203 15.89 11.76 -5.95
CA HIS A 203 15.04 11.96 -4.78
C HIS A 203 15.86 12.67 -3.71
N GLU A 204 15.17 13.52 -2.96
CA GLU A 204 15.73 14.21 -1.80
C GLU A 204 15.05 13.74 -0.54
N LEU A 205 15.85 13.53 0.50
CA LEU A 205 15.37 13.10 1.81
C LEU A 205 14.72 14.28 2.54
N VAL A 206 13.45 14.11 2.88
CA VAL A 206 12.68 15.11 3.63
C VAL A 206 12.60 14.75 5.12
N LEU A 207 12.39 13.47 5.41
CA LEU A 207 12.38 12.95 6.77
C LEU A 207 12.98 11.56 6.81
N ARG A 208 13.95 11.35 7.68
CA ARG A 208 14.67 10.07 7.80
C ARG A 208 13.86 9.04 8.60
N ALA A 209 13.99 7.76 8.21
CA ALA A 209 13.59 6.64 9.05
C ALA A 209 14.25 6.72 10.44
N GLY A 210 13.54 6.30 11.48
CA GLY A 210 14.01 6.42 12.87
C GLY A 210 13.78 7.80 13.51
N SER A 211 13.21 8.77 12.79
CA SER A 211 12.83 10.06 13.37
C SER A 211 11.72 9.88 14.42
N SER A 212 11.85 10.58 15.56
CA SER A 212 10.85 10.53 16.64
C SER A 212 9.48 11.04 16.20
N VAL A 213 8.43 10.46 16.75
CA VAL A 213 7.04 10.87 16.53
C VAL A 213 6.42 11.31 17.88
N PRO A 214 5.98 12.56 18.04
CA PRO A 214 6.11 13.65 17.07
C PRO A 214 7.56 14.04 16.82
N SER A 215 7.86 14.61 15.64
CA SER A 215 9.19 15.15 15.40
C SER A 215 9.43 16.39 16.27
N SER A 216 10.62 16.48 16.91
CA SER A 216 11.00 17.63 17.73
C SER A 216 11.18 18.90 16.91
N ASP A 217 11.71 18.73 15.70
CA ASP A 217 12.08 19.83 14.80
C ASP A 217 11.33 19.73 13.46
N ILE A 218 11.24 20.87 12.80
CA ILE A 218 10.77 20.94 11.42
C ILE A 218 11.97 20.68 10.50
N ASN A 219 11.89 19.60 9.72
CA ASN A 219 12.88 19.36 8.68
C ASN A 219 12.62 20.28 7.50
N VAL A 220 13.68 20.91 6.99
CA VAL A 220 13.60 21.84 5.86
C VAL A 220 14.50 21.36 4.74
N THR A 221 13.94 21.21 3.56
CA THR A 221 14.64 20.86 2.32
C THR A 221 14.40 21.95 1.29
N GLU A 222 15.44 22.38 0.60
CA GLU A 222 15.35 23.45 -0.41
C GLU A 222 15.56 22.89 -1.82
N PHE A 223 14.69 23.29 -2.74
CA PHE A 223 14.76 23.04 -4.18
C PHE A 223 14.76 24.38 -4.91
N VAL A 224 14.93 24.33 -6.22
CA VAL A 224 14.84 25.50 -7.08
C VAL A 224 13.93 25.23 -8.27
N VAL A 225 13.29 26.28 -8.76
CA VAL A 225 12.54 26.25 -10.01
C VAL A 225 13.53 26.07 -11.18
N ASP A 226 13.30 25.07 -12.02
CA ASP A 226 14.25 24.67 -13.06
C ASP A 226 14.18 25.51 -14.33
N ARG A 227 13.00 26.03 -14.67
CA ARG A 227 12.77 26.76 -15.93
C ARG A 227 12.13 28.12 -15.66
N ASP A 228 12.44 29.08 -16.56
CA ASP A 228 11.59 30.25 -16.71
C ASP A 228 10.24 29.83 -17.29
N ASP A 229 9.22 30.60 -17.04
CA ASP A 229 7.85 30.38 -17.51
C ASP A 229 7.17 29.10 -16.93
N GLN A 230 7.63 28.62 -15.77
CA GLN A 230 7.00 27.51 -15.11
C GLN A 230 5.70 27.94 -14.43
N ASP A 231 4.57 27.46 -14.92
CA ASP A 231 3.22 27.77 -14.45
C ASP A 231 2.67 26.74 -13.44
N LEU A 232 3.41 25.66 -13.19
CA LEU A 232 3.03 24.63 -12.24
C LEU A 232 4.25 24.01 -11.58
N ILE A 233 4.23 23.90 -10.25
CA ILE A 233 5.21 23.13 -9.48
C ILE A 233 4.48 21.92 -8.88
N GLU A 234 5.01 20.73 -9.13
CA GLU A 234 4.52 19.47 -8.56
C GLU A 234 5.64 18.85 -7.74
N LEU A 235 5.32 18.51 -6.49
CA LEU A 235 6.22 17.86 -5.56
C LEU A 235 5.62 16.51 -5.14
N PRO A 236 6.02 15.40 -5.79
CA PRO A 236 5.61 14.06 -5.41
C PRO A 236 6.34 13.61 -4.15
N PHE A 237 5.60 13.23 -3.11
CA PHE A 237 6.13 12.66 -1.87
C PHE A 237 6.00 11.15 -1.90
N CYS A 238 7.05 10.45 -1.56
CA CYS A 238 7.13 8.99 -1.54
C CYS A 238 7.64 8.47 -0.19
N VAL A 239 7.35 7.21 0.11
CA VAL A 239 7.88 6.49 1.28
C VAL A 239 8.86 5.43 0.81
N SER A 240 10.05 5.36 1.41
CA SER A 240 11.13 4.41 1.13
C SER A 240 11.67 4.46 -0.29
N ASN A 241 10.79 4.48 -1.27
CA ASN A 241 11.16 4.48 -2.69
C ASN A 241 10.03 5.11 -3.53
N ARG A 242 10.36 5.40 -4.78
CA ARG A 242 9.48 6.08 -5.73
C ARG A 242 8.19 5.33 -6.08
N SER A 243 8.12 4.03 -5.81
CA SER A 243 6.92 3.23 -6.11
C SER A 243 5.82 3.39 -5.05
N LYS A 244 6.15 3.94 -3.88
CA LYS A 244 5.20 4.17 -2.77
C LYS A 244 4.87 5.65 -2.67
N LEU A 245 4.15 6.19 -3.64
CA LEU A 245 3.72 7.59 -3.65
C LEU A 245 2.70 7.84 -2.52
N LEU A 246 2.98 8.86 -1.69
CA LEU A 246 2.05 9.36 -0.65
C LEU A 246 1.03 10.34 -1.23
N GLY A 247 1.49 11.21 -2.11
CA GLY A 247 0.69 12.24 -2.74
C GLY A 247 1.55 13.25 -3.47
N VAL A 248 0.91 14.17 -4.17
CA VAL A 248 1.56 15.25 -4.91
C VAL A 248 1.06 16.59 -4.38
N ILE A 249 1.97 17.48 -4.03
CA ILE A 249 1.65 18.88 -3.72
C ILE A 249 1.85 19.69 -4.98
N THR A 250 0.79 20.35 -5.40
CA THR A 250 0.76 21.18 -6.60
C THR A 250 0.65 22.64 -6.20
N LEU A 251 1.49 23.51 -6.78
CA LEU A 251 1.44 24.96 -6.60
C LEU A 251 1.36 25.65 -7.96
N GLU A 252 0.45 26.61 -8.05
CA GLU A 252 0.34 27.55 -9.17
C GLU A 252 1.00 28.88 -8.79
N PRO A 253 1.58 29.62 -9.72
CA PRO A 253 2.15 30.92 -9.44
C PRO A 253 1.04 31.91 -9.05
N PRO A 254 1.31 32.80 -8.07
CA PRO A 254 0.39 33.91 -7.82
C PRO A 254 0.41 34.88 -8.98
N ALA A 255 -0.75 35.39 -9.36
CA ALA A 255 -0.85 36.40 -10.42
C ALA A 255 -0.07 37.70 -10.09
N PRO A 256 0.57 38.39 -11.07
CA PRO A 256 0.68 37.98 -12.47
C PRO A 256 2.02 37.32 -12.81
N GLY A 257 1.97 36.16 -13.44
CA GLY A 257 3.10 35.58 -14.16
C GLY A 257 3.61 34.24 -13.59
N PRO A 258 4.41 33.53 -14.38
CA PRO A 258 4.98 32.22 -14.03
C PRO A 258 6.02 32.34 -12.90
N PHE A 259 6.46 31.19 -12.40
CA PHE A 259 7.60 31.12 -11.49
C PHE A 259 8.90 31.43 -12.23
N GLU A 260 9.75 32.26 -11.63
CA GLU A 260 11.05 32.60 -12.16
C GLU A 260 12.05 31.45 -11.92
N LYS A 261 12.91 31.19 -12.89
CA LYS A 261 14.01 30.23 -12.74
C LYS A 261 14.88 30.53 -11.53
N ASN A 262 15.37 29.50 -10.85
CA ASN A 262 16.16 29.57 -9.64
C ASN A 262 15.41 30.15 -8.43
N CYS A 263 14.10 30.42 -8.55
CA CYS A 263 13.30 30.76 -7.39
C CYS A 263 13.34 29.59 -6.38
N LYS A 264 13.60 29.91 -5.10
CA LYS A 264 13.73 28.89 -4.06
C LYS A 264 12.38 28.29 -3.69
N ILE A 265 12.32 26.97 -3.66
CA ILE A 265 11.21 26.18 -3.16
C ILE A 265 11.64 25.61 -1.82
N ARG A 266 11.03 26.06 -0.74
CA ARG A 266 11.30 25.57 0.61
C ARG A 266 10.20 24.62 1.03
N VAL A 267 10.56 23.36 1.27
CA VAL A 267 9.69 22.33 1.82
C VAL A 267 10.01 22.17 3.30
N SER A 268 9.04 22.41 4.14
CA SER A 268 9.13 22.20 5.60
C SER A 268 8.19 21.08 5.98
N CYS A 269 8.66 20.07 6.70
CA CYS A 269 7.81 18.98 7.15
C CYS A 269 8.08 18.58 8.60
N LYS A 270 7.03 18.09 9.25
CA LYS A 270 7.08 17.49 10.58
C LYS A 270 6.06 16.36 10.69
N ILE A 271 6.31 15.40 11.57
CA ILE A 271 5.29 14.44 11.97
C ILE A 271 4.61 14.91 13.25
N THR A 272 3.29 14.92 13.23
CA THR A 272 2.45 15.28 14.37
C THR A 272 2.32 14.13 15.37
N ALA A 273 1.78 14.40 16.56
CA ALA A 273 1.46 13.38 17.56
C ALA A 273 0.48 12.32 17.03
N ASP A 274 -0.40 12.70 16.10
CA ASP A 274 -1.35 11.81 15.43
C ASP A 274 -0.71 10.98 14.29
N LYS A 275 0.62 11.03 14.18
CA LYS A 275 1.41 10.32 13.15
C LYS A 275 1.11 10.79 11.72
N LEU A 276 0.63 12.02 11.57
CA LEU A 276 0.38 12.64 10.27
C LEU A 276 1.57 13.51 9.88
N LEU A 277 1.91 13.50 8.59
CA LEU A 277 2.95 14.33 8.01
C LEU A 277 2.34 15.69 7.64
N ASP A 278 2.70 16.74 8.38
CA ASP A 278 2.35 18.13 8.07
C ASP A 278 3.45 18.71 7.17
N ILE A 279 3.09 19.02 5.94
CA ILE A 279 4.01 19.53 4.92
C ILE A 279 3.60 20.96 4.57
N ARG A 280 4.58 21.84 4.52
CA ARG A 280 4.42 23.22 4.08
C ARG A 280 5.43 23.52 2.98
N VAL A 281 4.94 23.99 1.86
CA VAL A 281 5.77 24.40 0.73
C VAL A 281 5.64 25.90 0.55
N ASN A 282 6.78 26.58 0.42
CA ASN A 282 6.84 28.01 0.13
C ASN A 282 7.75 28.22 -1.09
N VAL A 283 7.30 29.02 -2.04
CA VAL A 283 8.03 29.34 -3.25
C VAL A 283 8.30 30.83 -3.32
N GLY A 284 9.55 31.22 -3.11
CA GLY A 284 10.00 32.61 -3.18
C GLY A 284 9.28 33.61 -2.29
N GLY A 285 8.56 33.15 -1.25
CA GLY A 285 7.70 33.99 -0.41
C GLY A 285 6.38 34.43 -1.08
N ARG A 286 6.14 34.05 -2.33
CA ARG A 286 4.97 34.47 -3.12
C ARG A 286 3.83 33.45 -3.10
N ALA A 287 4.15 32.16 -3.12
CA ALA A 287 3.17 31.09 -3.08
C ALA A 287 3.46 30.15 -1.90
N SER A 288 2.43 29.72 -1.20
CA SER A 288 2.57 28.72 -0.15
C SER A 288 1.40 27.76 -0.15
N ARG A 289 1.68 26.49 0.15
CA ARG A 289 0.65 25.45 0.32
C ARG A 289 0.99 24.57 1.52
N SER A 290 -0.01 24.26 2.31
CA SER A 290 0.08 23.27 3.39
C SER A 290 -0.80 22.08 3.08
N GLN A 291 -0.29 20.89 3.36
CA GLN A 291 -1.02 19.64 3.17
C GLN A 291 -0.66 18.64 4.27
N ILE A 292 -1.67 17.93 4.74
CA ILE A 292 -1.50 16.84 5.70
C ILE A 292 -1.60 15.53 4.94
N MET A 293 -0.60 14.65 5.12
CA MET A 293 -0.58 13.32 4.53
C MET A 293 -0.45 12.26 5.63
N ASN A 294 -1.01 11.08 5.41
CA ASN A 294 -0.83 9.95 6.32
C ASN A 294 0.24 9.00 5.76
N PRO A 295 1.46 8.99 6.28
CA PRO A 295 2.54 8.16 5.77
C PRO A 295 2.33 6.66 6.05
N LEU A 296 1.40 6.33 6.95
CA LEU A 296 1.09 4.95 7.34
C LEU A 296 -0.14 4.38 6.58
N ALA A 297 -0.91 5.24 5.91
CA ALA A 297 -2.02 4.74 5.11
C ALA A 297 -1.47 4.03 3.87
N ASN A 298 -1.94 2.81 3.64
CA ASN A 298 -1.87 2.22 2.31
C ASN A 298 -2.77 3.05 1.39
N HIS A 299 -2.25 4.16 0.91
CA HIS A 299 -2.84 4.82 -0.24
C HIS A 299 -2.59 3.88 -1.43
N ALA A 300 -3.52 2.98 -1.64
CA ALA A 300 -3.68 2.39 -2.94
C ALA A 300 -4.03 3.56 -3.86
N LEU A 301 -3.00 4.19 -4.44
CA LEU A 301 -3.21 5.02 -5.61
C LEU A 301 -4.07 4.21 -6.56
N SER A 302 -5.05 4.83 -7.18
CA SER A 302 -5.79 4.15 -8.23
C SER A 302 -4.78 3.54 -9.20
N GLY A 303 -5.07 2.39 -9.78
CA GLY A 303 -4.16 1.78 -10.74
C GLY A 303 -3.74 2.75 -11.85
N THR A 304 -4.63 3.69 -12.20
CA THR A 304 -4.41 4.76 -13.19
C THR A 304 -3.40 5.80 -12.72
N ASP A 305 -3.47 6.29 -11.47
CA ASP A 305 -2.51 7.27 -10.94
C ASP A 305 -1.11 6.66 -10.82
N LYS A 306 -1.04 5.40 -10.40
CA LYS A 306 0.22 4.67 -10.32
C LYS A 306 0.86 4.47 -11.70
N ALA A 307 0.05 4.11 -12.70
CA ALA A 307 0.50 3.95 -14.08
C ALA A 307 1.00 5.27 -14.67
N MET A 308 0.28 6.38 -14.41
CA MET A 308 0.68 7.71 -14.83
C MET A 308 2.03 8.10 -14.21
N PHE A 309 2.22 7.91 -12.91
CA PHE A 309 3.47 8.23 -12.22
C PHE A 309 4.65 7.39 -12.74
N GLN A 310 4.44 6.11 -13.01
CA GLN A 310 5.46 5.25 -13.60
C GLN A 310 5.84 5.69 -15.03
N ALA A 311 4.85 6.08 -15.83
CA ALA A 311 5.07 6.57 -17.18
C ALA A 311 5.81 7.91 -17.17
N GLU A 312 5.52 8.79 -16.23
CA GLU A 312 6.24 10.05 -16.03
C GLU A 312 7.72 9.82 -15.69
N GLN A 313 8.00 8.89 -14.78
CA GLN A 313 9.39 8.53 -14.45
C GLN A 313 10.14 7.92 -15.64
N ALA A 314 9.46 7.10 -16.44
CA ALA A 314 10.05 6.56 -17.65
C ALA A 314 10.35 7.67 -18.68
N LEU A 315 9.46 8.65 -18.81
CA LEU A 315 9.65 9.83 -19.65
C LEU A 315 10.88 10.64 -19.18
N ASN A 316 10.94 10.98 -17.89
CA ASN A 316 12.05 11.72 -17.31
C ASN A 316 13.40 10.99 -17.48
N THR A 317 13.40 9.67 -17.28
CA THR A 317 14.60 8.84 -17.54
C THR A 317 15.00 8.86 -19.01
N ALA A 318 14.04 8.86 -19.94
CA ALA A 318 14.31 8.95 -21.38
C ALA A 318 14.87 10.33 -21.76
N ILE A 319 14.37 11.42 -21.16
CA ILE A 319 14.88 12.78 -21.34
C ILE A 319 16.35 12.87 -20.91
N LEU A 320 16.69 12.31 -19.74
CA LEU A 320 18.07 12.29 -19.24
C LEU A 320 19.02 11.53 -20.18
N LYS A 321 18.62 10.33 -20.61
CA LYS A 321 19.41 9.51 -21.55
C LYS A 321 19.51 10.16 -22.93
N GLY A 322 18.47 10.89 -23.35
CA GLY A 322 18.38 11.59 -24.64
C GLY A 322 19.03 12.97 -24.66
N ARG A 323 19.87 13.33 -23.69
CA ARG A 323 20.52 14.66 -23.57
C ARG A 323 19.51 15.81 -23.62
N GLY A 324 18.42 15.68 -22.87
CA GLY A 324 17.37 16.70 -22.76
C GLY A 324 16.24 16.56 -23.79
N ARG A 325 16.26 15.54 -24.65
CA ARG A 325 15.18 15.27 -25.62
C ARG A 325 14.37 14.03 -25.18
N PRO A 326 13.05 14.13 -25.02
CA PRO A 326 12.21 12.97 -24.75
C PRO A 326 12.17 12.03 -25.95
N SER A 327 11.98 10.75 -25.73
CA SER A 327 11.65 9.83 -26.81
C SER A 327 10.16 9.96 -27.17
N PRO A 328 9.78 9.96 -28.46
CA PRO A 328 8.36 10.03 -28.86
C PRO A 328 7.51 8.93 -28.21
N ALA A 329 8.04 7.71 -28.11
CA ALA A 329 7.37 6.59 -27.50
C ALA A 329 7.08 6.82 -25.98
N ALA A 330 8.04 7.37 -25.26
CA ALA A 330 7.88 7.69 -23.84
C ALA A 330 6.86 8.83 -23.62
N ALA A 331 6.88 9.85 -24.48
CA ALA A 331 5.91 10.95 -24.45
C ALA A 331 4.47 10.45 -24.69
N ILE A 332 4.27 9.57 -25.69
CA ILE A 332 2.97 8.96 -25.99
C ILE A 332 2.50 8.05 -24.82
N ALA A 333 3.40 7.27 -24.25
CA ALA A 333 3.06 6.39 -23.11
C ALA A 333 2.59 7.21 -21.91
N TYR A 334 3.29 8.31 -21.60
CA TYR A 334 2.89 9.22 -20.53
C TYR A 334 1.55 9.91 -20.87
N ALA A 335 1.37 10.44 -22.07
CA ALA A 335 0.13 11.06 -22.51
C ALA A 335 -1.08 10.14 -22.35
N ARG A 336 -0.97 8.87 -22.75
CA ARG A 336 -2.03 7.87 -22.57
C ARG A 336 -2.32 7.60 -21.10
N SER A 337 -1.30 7.47 -20.27
CA SER A 337 -1.47 7.25 -18.84
C SER A 337 -2.10 8.45 -18.15
N ALA A 338 -1.72 9.68 -18.51
CA ALA A 338 -2.32 10.91 -18.03
C ALA A 338 -3.81 11.03 -18.45
N MET A 339 -4.12 10.69 -19.69
CA MET A 339 -5.49 10.64 -20.18
C MET A 339 -6.37 9.65 -19.39
N ASN A 340 -5.86 8.45 -19.12
CA ASN A 340 -6.57 7.46 -18.32
C ASN A 340 -6.74 7.86 -16.84
N ALA A 341 -5.88 8.72 -16.34
CA ALA A 341 -5.96 9.30 -15.00
C ALA A 341 -6.81 10.59 -14.93
N GLY A 342 -7.43 10.99 -16.05
CA GLY A 342 -8.23 12.21 -16.13
C GLY A 342 -7.43 13.52 -16.12
N GLN A 343 -6.09 13.44 -16.31
CA GLN A 343 -5.19 14.60 -16.38
C GLN A 343 -5.14 15.13 -17.83
N TRP A 344 -6.28 15.62 -18.30
CA TRP A 344 -6.51 15.92 -19.72
C TRP A 344 -5.54 16.92 -20.31
N ARG A 345 -5.25 18.01 -19.59
CA ARG A 345 -4.32 19.04 -20.05
C ARG A 345 -2.90 18.51 -20.24
N LYS A 346 -2.39 17.77 -19.26
CA LYS A 346 -1.07 17.11 -19.34
C LYS A 346 -1.01 16.12 -20.50
N ALA A 347 -2.09 15.37 -20.72
CA ALA A 347 -2.19 14.43 -21.82
C ALA A 347 -2.08 15.14 -23.17
N ALA A 348 -2.81 16.25 -23.36
CA ALA A 348 -2.78 17.05 -24.57
C ALA A 348 -1.39 17.58 -24.87
N GLU A 349 -0.75 18.24 -23.89
CA GLU A 349 0.60 18.80 -24.01
C GLU A 349 1.64 17.74 -24.40
N MET A 350 1.51 16.52 -23.88
CA MET A 350 2.43 15.42 -24.20
C MET A 350 2.18 14.80 -25.57
N PHE A 351 0.94 14.74 -26.04
CA PHE A 351 0.65 14.34 -27.41
C PHE A 351 1.18 15.37 -28.41
N GLU A 352 1.04 16.67 -28.15
CA GLU A 352 1.63 17.74 -28.96
C GLU A 352 3.18 17.63 -29.00
N ALA A 353 3.79 17.42 -27.84
CA ALA A 353 5.24 17.22 -27.77
C ALA A 353 5.70 15.98 -28.58
N ALA A 354 4.92 14.90 -28.56
CA ALA A 354 5.20 13.70 -29.33
C ALA A 354 5.11 13.94 -30.85
N GLU A 355 4.14 14.73 -31.32
CA GLU A 355 4.03 15.14 -32.73
C GLU A 355 5.22 16.00 -33.18
N GLN A 356 5.66 16.96 -32.35
CA GLN A 356 6.84 17.77 -32.62
C GLN A 356 8.11 16.94 -32.72
N LEU A 357 8.22 15.87 -31.96
CA LEU A 357 9.37 14.96 -31.97
C LEU A 357 9.35 13.98 -33.14
N ASN A 358 8.19 13.67 -33.68
CA ASN A 358 7.99 12.77 -34.81
C ASN A 358 6.88 13.29 -35.74
N PRO A 359 7.19 14.22 -36.65
CA PRO A 359 6.23 14.87 -37.55
C PRO A 359 5.51 13.95 -38.55
N GLY A 360 5.46 12.68 -38.34
CA GLY A 360 4.74 11.72 -39.19
C GLY A 360 3.62 10.98 -38.42
N THR A 361 3.46 11.29 -37.15
CA THR A 361 2.39 10.70 -36.31
C THR A 361 1.27 11.72 -36.12
N ASP A 362 0.04 11.26 -36.32
CA ASP A 362 -1.17 12.10 -36.13
C ASP A 362 -1.83 11.76 -34.80
N HIS A 363 -1.78 12.68 -33.86
CA HIS A 363 -2.48 12.59 -32.56
C HIS A 363 -3.60 13.62 -32.40
N ALA A 364 -3.98 14.32 -33.49
CA ALA A 364 -4.94 15.42 -33.47
C ALA A 364 -6.27 15.04 -32.79
N MET A 365 -6.78 13.83 -33.02
CA MET A 365 -7.99 13.36 -32.34
C MET A 365 -7.81 13.25 -30.83
N SER A 366 -6.67 12.72 -30.37
CA SER A 366 -6.38 12.57 -28.93
C SER A 366 -6.18 13.93 -28.27
N ILE A 367 -5.51 14.86 -28.93
CA ILE A 367 -5.28 16.23 -28.48
C ILE A 367 -6.60 16.96 -28.33
N ASN A 368 -7.43 16.95 -29.38
CA ASN A 368 -8.74 17.60 -29.37
C ASN A 368 -9.69 17.01 -28.32
N TYR A 369 -9.67 15.69 -28.16
CA TYR A 369 -10.46 15.03 -27.11
C TYR A 369 -9.99 15.45 -25.72
N CYS A 370 -8.69 15.53 -25.47
CA CYS A 370 -8.14 15.97 -24.20
C CYS A 370 -8.51 17.42 -23.88
N TYR A 371 -8.38 18.34 -24.83
CA TYR A 371 -8.78 19.75 -24.63
C TYR A 371 -10.29 19.92 -24.43
N ALA A 372 -11.10 19.11 -25.10
CA ALA A 372 -12.55 19.14 -24.90
C ALA A 372 -12.99 18.56 -23.54
N SER A 373 -12.13 17.77 -22.90
CA SER A 373 -12.39 17.09 -21.62
C SER A 373 -11.76 17.81 -20.42
N ALA A 374 -10.88 18.79 -20.67
CA ALA A 374 -10.17 19.58 -19.65
C ALA A 374 -11.01 20.75 -19.13
#